data_3ccc51daea25983f8e0e7a6ea7c5d0f7
#
_entry.id   3ccc51daea25983f8e0e7a6ea7c5d0f7
#
_cell.length_a   1.000
_cell.length_b   1.000
_cell.length_c   1.000
_cell.angle_alpha   90.00
_cell.angle_beta   90.00
_cell.angle_gamma   90.00
#
_symmetry.space_group_name_H-M   'P 1'
#
loop_
_entity.id
_entity.type
_entity.pdbx_description
1 polymer ?
#
loop_
_entity_poly.entity_id
_entity_poly.type
_entity_poly.pdbx_seq_one_letter_code
_entity_poly.pdbx_strand_id
1 'polypeptide(L)'
;MWKKIWRLRTLLILSILIFYCALLLRNLNEGKRRSLELRDDTDATDHVVISVLVTGVNPATQELTAQISLRPRGALARDEVTPAVDLKLLTNNVRSQQEFDFPKGKRINRVEAVFPLNGELNKYPFDRYRTTLWLLMTTPTRKVQSQTSSVPESTENEGLKGNHFAVGTTALQQSTIVPLTITLSASTPGIKFKGNASRESSQKVTGIELEMRRADNVIAVSILVMVLMSGLALSLLGMVLKAATAGPKVDLVPLSISISLIFGLPALRNAQPGVPPVGAFGDYVSFIWAEVIVGVSAIIIVWMWLVRSPGEP
;
A
#
# COMPACT_ATOMS: atom_id res chain seq x y z
N MET A 1 -37.74 14.68 -35.31
CA MET A 1 -36.85 13.62 -34.80
C MET A 1 -35.38 14.10 -34.69
N TRP A 2 -34.81 14.73 -35.70
CA TRP A 2 -33.40 15.22 -35.73
C TRP A 2 -33.03 16.22 -34.63
N LYS A 3 -33.90 17.16 -34.27
CA LYS A 3 -33.67 18.14 -33.19
C LYS A 3 -33.53 17.47 -31.77
N LYS A 4 -34.24 16.36 -31.53
CA LYS A 4 -34.09 15.60 -30.27
C LYS A 4 -32.73 14.86 -30.19
N ILE A 5 -32.31 14.28 -31.31
CA ILE A 5 -31.01 13.57 -31.40
C ILE A 5 -29.86 14.56 -31.23
N TRP A 6 -29.96 15.74 -31.79
CA TRP A 6 -28.95 16.80 -31.66
C TRP A 6 -28.82 17.31 -30.21
N ARG A 7 -29.97 17.53 -29.54
CA ARG A 7 -30.00 17.92 -28.13
C ARG A 7 -29.42 16.80 -27.23
N LEU A 8 -29.68 15.55 -27.53
CA LEU A 8 -29.12 14.43 -26.76
C LEU A 8 -27.61 14.36 -26.91
N ARG A 9 -27.08 14.55 -28.12
CA ARG A 9 -25.64 14.57 -28.40
C ARG A 9 -24.96 15.74 -27.67
N THR A 10 -25.52 16.94 -27.73
CA THR A 10 -24.94 18.11 -27.05
C THR A 10 -24.98 17.96 -25.53
N LEU A 11 -26.05 17.41 -24.96
CA LEU A 11 -26.14 17.11 -23.53
C LEU A 11 -25.10 16.07 -23.09
N LEU A 12 -24.86 15.03 -23.90
CA LEU A 12 -23.89 14.00 -23.63
C LEU A 12 -22.46 14.56 -23.66
N ILE A 13 -22.11 15.37 -24.67
CA ILE A 13 -20.80 16.03 -24.77
C ILE A 13 -20.60 16.98 -23.58
N LEU A 14 -21.62 17.77 -23.21
CA LEU A 14 -21.56 18.68 -22.09
C LEU A 14 -21.36 17.94 -20.77
N SER A 15 -22.07 16.81 -20.57
CA SER A 15 -21.94 15.95 -19.39
C SER A 15 -20.51 15.38 -19.26
N ILE A 16 -19.92 14.91 -20.37
CA ILE A 16 -18.55 14.40 -20.40
C ILE A 16 -17.57 15.52 -20.06
N LEU A 17 -17.76 16.72 -20.63
CA LEU A 17 -16.89 17.87 -20.38
C LEU A 17 -16.97 18.32 -18.91
N ILE A 18 -18.17 18.40 -18.34
CA ILE A 18 -18.38 18.76 -16.91
C ILE A 18 -17.72 17.71 -16.03
N PHE A 19 -17.90 16.43 -16.33
CA PHE A 19 -17.28 15.34 -15.56
C PHE A 19 -15.75 15.42 -15.62
N TYR A 20 -15.19 15.68 -16.81
CA TYR A 20 -13.75 15.84 -16.99
C TYR A 20 -13.20 17.06 -16.22
N CYS A 21 -13.87 18.20 -16.30
CA CYS A 21 -13.51 19.39 -15.53
C CYS A 21 -13.59 19.14 -14.01
N ALA A 22 -14.63 18.44 -13.55
CA ALA A 22 -14.78 18.07 -12.14
C ALA A 22 -13.63 17.16 -11.67
N LEU A 23 -13.21 16.19 -12.48
CA LEU A 23 -12.04 15.34 -12.20
C LEU A 23 -10.75 16.14 -12.14
N LEU A 24 -10.52 17.08 -13.07
CA LEU A 24 -9.34 17.96 -13.07
C LEU A 24 -9.28 18.82 -11.82
N LEU A 25 -10.38 19.52 -11.49
CA LEU A 25 -10.47 20.38 -10.31
C LEU A 25 -10.25 19.57 -9.01
N ARG A 26 -10.79 18.35 -8.97
CA ARG A 26 -10.60 17.44 -7.84
C ARG A 26 -9.15 17.00 -7.71
N ASN A 27 -8.47 16.67 -8.82
CA ASN A 27 -7.07 16.29 -8.82
C ASN A 27 -6.15 17.42 -8.34
N LEU A 28 -6.40 18.66 -8.77
CA LEU A 28 -5.66 19.85 -8.32
C LEU A 28 -5.83 20.11 -6.81
N ASN A 29 -7.03 19.89 -6.27
CA ASN A 29 -7.31 20.06 -4.84
C ASN A 29 -6.78 18.91 -3.96
N GLU A 30 -6.67 17.70 -4.50
CA GLU A 30 -6.19 16.54 -3.77
C GLU A 30 -4.68 16.59 -3.50
N GLY A 31 -3.89 17.22 -4.35
CA GLY A 31 -2.44 17.37 -4.16
C GLY A 31 -2.08 18.01 -2.81
N LYS A 32 -2.90 18.93 -2.33
CA LYS A 32 -2.71 19.63 -1.03
C LYS A 32 -3.20 18.82 0.19
N ARG A 33 -4.05 17.82 0.01
CA ARG A 33 -4.68 17.04 1.10
C ARG A 33 -4.09 15.63 1.27
N ARG A 34 -3.06 15.27 0.51
CA ARG A 34 -2.49 13.91 0.51
C ARG A 34 -1.40 13.71 1.56
N SER A 35 -0.80 14.79 2.06
CA SER A 35 0.21 14.69 3.11
C SER A 35 -0.46 14.56 4.47
N LEU A 36 -0.18 13.45 5.14
CA LEU A 36 -0.43 13.29 6.56
C LEU A 36 0.85 13.71 7.27
N GLU A 37 0.75 14.69 8.16
CA GLU A 37 1.80 15.03 9.10
C GLU A 37 1.24 14.76 10.50
N LEU A 38 1.83 13.78 11.16
CA LEU A 38 1.49 13.41 12.52
C LEU A 38 2.71 13.69 13.39
N ARG A 39 2.50 14.41 14.48
CA ARG A 39 3.54 14.71 15.46
C ARG A 39 3.08 14.24 16.82
N ASP A 40 3.92 13.44 17.47
CA ASP A 40 3.77 13.04 18.87
C ASP A 40 5.01 13.51 19.64
N ASP A 41 4.82 14.50 20.49
CA ASP A 41 5.89 15.15 21.25
C ASP A 41 6.03 14.55 22.65
N THR A 42 7.26 14.55 23.17
CA THR A 42 7.56 14.24 24.56
C THR A 42 8.07 15.48 25.29
N ASP A 43 7.71 15.62 26.56
CA ASP A 43 8.22 16.71 27.43
C ASP A 43 9.62 16.42 27.99
N ALA A 44 10.19 15.25 27.69
CA ALA A 44 11.52 14.87 28.17
C ALA A 44 12.61 15.70 27.48
N THR A 45 13.53 16.25 28.27
CA THR A 45 14.70 16.98 27.76
C THR A 45 15.62 16.06 26.92
N ASP A 46 15.82 14.84 27.39
CA ASP A 46 16.68 13.84 26.77
C ASP A 46 15.78 12.85 26.00
N HIS A 47 15.67 13.04 24.69
CA HIS A 47 14.82 12.24 23.83
C HIS A 47 15.44 12.06 22.44
N VAL A 48 14.87 11.17 21.64
CA VAL A 48 15.24 11.02 20.23
C VAL A 48 14.04 11.42 19.35
N VAL A 49 14.29 12.34 18.42
CA VAL A 49 13.31 12.71 17.39
C VAL A 49 13.42 11.71 16.25
N ILE A 50 12.38 10.96 16.02
CA ILE A 50 12.27 10.02 14.90
C ILE A 50 11.36 10.64 13.83
N SER A 51 11.91 10.80 12.62
CA SER A 51 11.13 11.23 11.46
C SER A 51 10.93 10.03 10.53
N VAL A 52 9.68 9.61 10.37
CA VAL A 52 9.26 8.51 9.51
C VAL A 52 8.66 9.10 8.23
N LEU A 53 9.26 8.81 7.10
CA LEU A 53 8.75 9.20 5.78
C LEU A 53 8.26 7.96 5.04
N VAL A 54 6.97 7.85 4.82
CA VAL A 54 6.39 6.79 3.98
C VAL A 54 6.77 7.06 2.52
N THR A 55 7.54 6.14 1.93
CA THR A 55 8.05 6.27 0.56
C THR A 55 7.26 5.42 -0.44
N GLY A 56 6.60 4.35 0.03
CA GLY A 56 5.83 3.48 -0.84
C GLY A 56 4.77 2.66 -0.11
N VAL A 57 3.71 2.36 -0.83
CA VAL A 57 2.66 1.43 -0.39
C VAL A 57 2.44 0.45 -1.53
N ASN A 58 2.66 -0.82 -1.28
CA ASN A 58 2.40 -1.90 -2.24
C ASN A 58 1.31 -2.83 -1.71
N PRO A 59 0.06 -2.63 -2.17
CA PRO A 59 -1.05 -3.48 -1.76
C PRO A 59 -0.90 -4.94 -2.19
N ALA A 60 -0.24 -5.22 -3.32
CA ALA A 60 -0.12 -6.57 -3.86
C ALA A 60 0.83 -7.45 -3.02
N THR A 61 1.92 -6.86 -2.50
CA THR A 61 2.85 -7.55 -1.58
C THR A 61 2.47 -7.35 -0.12
N GLN A 62 1.42 -6.58 0.16
CA GLN A 62 0.98 -6.22 1.52
C GLN A 62 2.08 -5.54 2.34
N GLU A 63 2.76 -4.57 1.75
CA GLU A 63 3.91 -3.90 2.34
C GLU A 63 3.81 -2.38 2.26
N LEU A 64 4.27 -1.74 3.32
CA LEU A 64 4.49 -0.30 3.41
C LEU A 64 5.99 -0.07 3.62
N THR A 65 6.61 0.69 2.74
CA THR A 65 8.01 1.09 2.84
C THR A 65 8.13 2.48 3.44
N ALA A 66 8.98 2.63 4.44
CA ALA A 66 9.26 3.92 5.06
C ALA A 66 10.76 4.12 5.29
N GLN A 67 11.21 5.37 5.16
CA GLN A 67 12.53 5.81 5.58
C GLN A 67 12.44 6.41 6.98
N ILE A 68 13.31 5.95 7.87
CA ILE A 68 13.41 6.40 9.26
C ILE A 68 14.70 7.18 9.42
N SER A 69 14.60 8.39 9.92
CA SER A 69 15.75 9.22 10.31
C SER A 69 15.63 9.60 11.78
N LEU A 70 16.77 9.58 12.47
CA LEU A 70 16.85 9.82 13.91
C LEU A 70 17.70 11.06 14.19
N ARG A 71 17.26 11.83 15.15
CA ARG A 71 18.00 12.99 15.69
C ARG A 71 17.96 12.93 17.22
N PRO A 72 19.07 12.59 17.87
CA PRO A 72 19.15 12.64 19.33
C PRO A 72 19.08 14.08 19.85
N ARG A 73 18.56 14.26 21.07
CA ARG A 73 18.44 15.55 21.74
C ARG A 73 18.89 15.44 23.18
N GLY A 74 19.24 16.58 23.77
CA GLY A 74 19.72 16.66 25.14
C GLY A 74 21.04 15.92 25.38
N ALA A 75 21.19 15.21 26.50
CA ALA A 75 22.37 14.43 26.85
C ALA A 75 22.62 13.23 25.92
N LEU A 76 21.65 12.84 25.11
CA LEU A 76 21.79 11.76 24.13
C LEU A 76 22.49 12.20 22.83
N ALA A 77 22.62 13.50 22.60
CA ALA A 77 23.21 14.09 21.41
C ALA A 77 24.66 14.55 21.65
N ARG A 78 25.56 14.21 20.73
CA ARG A 78 26.83 14.90 20.58
C ARG A 78 26.72 16.09 19.63
N ASP A 79 25.94 15.90 18.56
CA ASP A 79 25.51 16.90 17.61
C ASP A 79 24.14 16.46 17.02
N GLU A 80 23.60 17.20 16.04
CA GLU A 80 22.25 16.92 15.49
C GLU A 80 22.08 15.51 14.92
N VAL A 81 23.15 14.86 14.49
CA VAL A 81 23.11 13.57 13.76
C VAL A 81 24.07 12.53 14.34
N THR A 82 24.76 12.84 15.45
CA THR A 82 25.71 11.94 16.10
C THR A 82 25.30 11.69 17.55
N PRO A 83 25.08 10.46 17.97
CA PRO A 83 24.65 10.15 19.32
C PRO A 83 25.83 10.24 20.29
N ALA A 84 25.58 10.68 21.52
CA ALA A 84 26.51 10.69 22.62
C ALA A 84 26.60 9.36 23.36
N VAL A 85 25.64 8.47 23.15
CA VAL A 85 25.53 7.11 23.71
C VAL A 85 25.19 6.13 22.62
N ASP A 86 25.38 4.84 22.87
CA ASP A 86 24.90 3.80 21.93
C ASP A 86 23.39 3.78 21.96
N LEU A 87 22.76 3.82 20.78
CA LEU A 87 21.32 3.76 20.61
C LEU A 87 20.95 2.54 19.79
N LYS A 88 19.83 1.89 20.14
CA LYS A 88 19.28 0.76 19.41
C LYS A 88 17.82 1.02 19.13
N LEU A 89 17.43 0.99 17.84
CA LEU A 89 16.05 1.09 17.39
C LEU A 89 15.51 -0.30 17.09
N LEU A 90 14.40 -0.66 17.71
CA LEU A 90 13.65 -1.87 17.40
C LEU A 90 12.38 -1.47 16.64
N THR A 91 12.07 -2.23 15.60
CA THR A 91 10.87 -2.01 14.77
C THR A 91 10.26 -3.35 14.36
N ASN A 92 9.00 -3.34 13.94
CA ASN A 92 8.34 -4.51 13.34
C ASN A 92 8.60 -4.63 11.83
N ASN A 93 9.85 -4.43 11.41
CA ASN A 93 10.27 -4.60 10.02
C ASN A 93 10.13 -6.07 9.59
N VAL A 94 9.53 -6.31 8.39
CA VAL A 94 9.24 -7.68 7.92
C VAL A 94 10.21 -8.19 6.86
N ARG A 95 11.03 -7.34 6.25
CA ARG A 95 11.96 -7.76 5.17
C ARG A 95 13.41 -7.87 5.57
N SER A 96 13.83 -7.18 6.63
CA SER A 96 15.22 -7.14 7.07
C SER A 96 15.31 -7.19 8.59
N GLN A 97 16.48 -6.81 9.13
CA GLN A 97 16.67 -6.78 10.59
C GLN A 97 15.65 -5.88 11.29
N GLN A 98 15.14 -6.36 12.41
CA GLN A 98 14.20 -5.63 13.26
C GLN A 98 14.91 -4.68 14.23
N GLU A 99 16.22 -4.83 14.37
CA GLU A 99 17.08 -4.04 15.23
C GLU A 99 18.11 -3.27 14.42
N PHE A 100 18.25 -1.98 14.72
CA PHE A 100 19.22 -1.09 14.09
C PHE A 100 20.08 -0.45 15.16
N ASP A 101 21.40 -0.66 15.08
CA ASP A 101 22.39 -0.16 16.02
C ASP A 101 22.98 1.17 15.53
N PHE A 102 23.02 2.16 16.42
CA PHE A 102 23.62 3.46 16.19
C PHE A 102 24.71 3.70 17.23
N PRO A 103 25.96 3.34 16.92
CA PRO A 103 27.06 3.44 17.86
C PRO A 103 27.36 4.88 18.24
N LYS A 104 27.75 5.09 19.52
CA LYS A 104 28.21 6.36 20.04
C LYS A 104 29.29 6.98 19.13
N GLY A 105 29.15 8.28 18.86
CA GLY A 105 30.13 9.05 18.10
C GLY A 105 30.15 8.78 16.60
N LYS A 106 29.31 7.89 16.08
CA LYS A 106 29.14 7.67 14.64
C LYS A 106 27.91 8.39 14.12
N ARG A 107 28.01 8.95 12.92
CA ARG A 107 26.88 9.61 12.27
C ARG A 107 25.74 8.63 12.03
N ILE A 108 24.53 9.03 12.38
CA ILE A 108 23.30 8.27 12.11
C ILE A 108 22.94 8.38 10.64
N ASN A 109 22.87 7.24 9.96
CA ASN A 109 22.35 7.14 8.60
C ASN A 109 20.84 6.88 8.64
N ARG A 110 20.15 7.25 7.55
CA ARG A 110 18.75 6.87 7.37
C ARG A 110 18.62 5.38 7.22
N VAL A 111 17.57 4.82 7.79
CA VAL A 111 17.25 3.40 7.76
C VAL A 111 15.99 3.23 6.95
N GLU A 112 15.95 2.21 6.09
CA GLU A 112 14.76 1.79 5.40
C GLU A 112 14.13 0.61 6.13
N ALA A 113 12.82 0.70 6.38
CA ALA A 113 12.05 -0.35 7.03
C ALA A 113 10.78 -0.64 6.22
N VAL A 114 10.40 -1.92 6.20
CA VAL A 114 9.19 -2.40 5.52
C VAL A 114 8.23 -2.94 6.57
N PHE A 115 7.04 -2.38 6.61
CA PHE A 115 6.01 -2.73 7.58
C PHE A 115 4.91 -3.58 6.94
N PRO A 116 4.31 -4.51 7.69
CA PRO A 116 3.21 -5.33 7.18
C PRO A 116 1.97 -4.47 6.94
N LEU A 117 1.29 -4.72 5.84
CA LEU A 117 0.09 -4.00 5.45
C LEU A 117 -1.10 -4.97 5.44
N ASN A 118 -2.09 -4.75 6.28
CA ASN A 118 -3.31 -5.55 6.33
C ASN A 118 -4.42 -4.87 5.55
N GLY A 119 -5.09 -5.60 4.65
CA GLY A 119 -6.19 -5.05 3.87
C GLY A 119 -6.77 -6.02 2.87
N GLU A 120 -7.88 -5.62 2.24
CA GLU A 120 -8.63 -6.43 1.31
C GLU A 120 -8.45 -5.94 -0.12
N LEU A 121 -7.42 -6.45 -0.80
CA LEU A 121 -7.10 -6.12 -2.19
C LEU A 121 -8.24 -6.44 -3.16
N ASN A 122 -9.03 -7.48 -2.84
CA ASN A 122 -10.16 -7.92 -3.63
C ASN A 122 -11.31 -6.89 -3.72
N LYS A 123 -11.35 -5.88 -2.85
CA LYS A 123 -12.38 -4.81 -2.86
C LYS A 123 -12.04 -3.63 -3.77
N TYR A 124 -11.00 -3.74 -4.61
CA TYR A 124 -10.64 -2.68 -5.55
C TYR A 124 -11.85 -2.20 -6.37
N PRO A 125 -12.05 -0.87 -6.55
CA PRO A 125 -11.22 0.26 -6.14
C PRO A 125 -11.56 0.85 -4.75
N PHE A 126 -12.36 0.16 -3.93
CA PHE A 126 -12.81 0.60 -2.61
C PHE A 126 -11.98 -0.01 -1.47
N ASP A 127 -10.83 -0.59 -1.80
CA ASP A 127 -9.91 -1.24 -0.89
C ASP A 127 -9.38 -0.29 0.19
N ARG A 128 -9.25 -0.82 1.41
CA ARG A 128 -8.71 -0.13 2.57
C ARG A 128 -7.63 -0.97 3.20
N TYR A 129 -6.62 -0.31 3.73
CA TYR A 129 -5.45 -0.93 4.31
C TYR A 129 -5.15 -0.31 5.67
N ARG A 130 -4.59 -1.12 6.56
CA ARG A 130 -4.14 -0.69 7.89
C ARG A 130 -2.77 -1.28 8.17
N THR A 131 -1.96 -0.52 8.87
CA THR A 131 -0.69 -0.97 9.42
C THR A 131 -0.44 -0.29 10.75
N THR A 132 0.33 -0.95 11.60
CA THR A 132 0.85 -0.36 12.83
C THR A 132 2.36 -0.40 12.78
N LEU A 133 2.98 0.76 12.89
CA LEU A 133 4.43 0.90 12.99
C LEU A 133 4.79 0.91 14.47
N TRP A 134 5.49 -0.13 14.94
CA TRP A 134 6.03 -0.19 16.28
C TRP A 134 7.47 0.32 16.29
N LEU A 135 7.74 1.29 17.16
CA LEU A 135 9.05 1.91 17.31
C LEU A 135 9.42 1.92 18.79
N LEU A 136 10.55 1.32 19.12
CA LEU A 136 11.11 1.31 20.46
C LEU A 136 12.59 1.69 20.39
N MET A 137 12.98 2.72 21.14
CA MET A 137 14.38 3.13 21.26
C MET A 137 14.92 2.73 22.62
N THR A 138 16.09 2.12 22.61
CA THR A 138 16.78 1.72 23.85
C THR A 138 18.24 2.15 23.83
N THR A 139 18.80 2.34 25.03
CA THR A 139 20.23 2.45 25.25
C THR A 139 20.72 1.21 25.98
N PRO A 140 21.78 0.53 25.53
CA PRO A 140 22.35 -0.56 26.29
C PRO A 140 22.91 -0.02 27.60
N THR A 141 22.44 -0.53 28.73
CA THR A 141 22.98 -0.15 30.03
C THR A 141 24.36 -0.79 30.17
N ARG A 142 25.33 0.03 30.59
CA ARG A 142 26.71 -0.36 30.85
C ARG A 142 26.72 -1.61 31.72
N LYS A 143 27.44 -2.66 31.31
CA LYS A 143 27.73 -3.81 32.17
C LYS A 143 28.32 -3.30 33.47
N VAL A 144 27.58 -3.45 34.57
CA VAL A 144 28.19 -3.40 35.89
C VAL A 144 29.12 -4.62 35.92
N GLN A 145 30.41 -4.39 35.83
CA GLN A 145 31.39 -5.41 36.14
C GLN A 145 31.16 -5.77 37.62
N SER A 146 30.55 -6.95 37.83
CA SER A 146 30.56 -7.56 39.15
C SER A 146 32.04 -7.72 39.52
N GLN A 147 32.51 -6.90 40.45
CA GLN A 147 33.78 -7.18 41.11
C GLN A 147 33.62 -8.55 41.73
N THR A 148 34.30 -9.53 41.17
CA THR A 148 34.54 -10.80 41.82
C THR A 148 35.40 -10.48 43.04
N SER A 149 34.74 -10.36 44.17
CA SER A 149 35.46 -10.39 45.47
C SER A 149 36.13 -11.75 45.54
N SER A 150 37.45 -11.74 45.45
CA SER A 150 38.30 -12.89 45.74
C SER A 150 38.06 -13.30 47.20
N VAL A 151 37.37 -14.41 47.35
CA VAL A 151 37.34 -15.11 48.64
C VAL A 151 38.69 -15.83 48.78
N PRO A 152 39.42 -15.66 49.88
CA PRO A 152 40.71 -16.36 50.08
C PRO A 152 40.49 -17.87 50.17
N GLU A 153 41.33 -18.55 49.45
CA GLU A 153 41.49 -19.98 49.40
C GLU A 153 41.87 -20.54 50.76
N SER A 154 41.06 -21.41 51.34
CA SER A 154 41.46 -22.25 52.44
C SER A 154 41.13 -23.72 52.15
N THR A 155 42.24 -24.44 51.90
CA THR A 155 42.57 -25.82 52.25
C THR A 155 41.61 -26.97 51.94
N GLU A 156 42.13 -27.84 51.04
CA GLU A 156 41.99 -29.31 50.97
C GLU A 156 40.74 -30.02 51.50
N ASN A 157 40.04 -30.75 50.58
CA ASN A 157 39.96 -32.23 50.70
C ASN A 157 39.41 -32.87 49.41
N GLU A 158 39.93 -34.05 49.12
CA GLU A 158 39.75 -34.91 47.96
C GLU A 158 38.27 -35.37 47.72
N GLY A 159 38.02 -35.57 46.43
CA GLY A 159 37.18 -36.68 45.95
C GLY A 159 35.73 -36.34 45.77
N LEU A 160 35.33 -35.99 44.54
CA LEU A 160 34.27 -36.64 43.77
C LEU A 160 34.18 -35.98 42.39
N LYS A 161 34.36 -36.80 41.34
CA LYS A 161 34.08 -36.40 39.95
C LYS A 161 32.57 -36.13 39.82
N GLY A 162 32.20 -34.88 39.77
CA GLY A 162 30.86 -34.41 39.41
C GLY A 162 31.00 -33.44 38.24
N ASN A 163 30.42 -33.78 37.09
CA ASN A 163 30.29 -32.87 35.93
C ASN A 163 29.54 -31.62 36.37
N HIS A 164 30.28 -30.55 36.69
CA HIS A 164 29.67 -29.25 36.88
C HIS A 164 29.32 -28.68 35.51
N PHE A 165 28.04 -28.81 35.15
CA PHE A 165 27.41 -27.98 34.12
C PHE A 165 27.53 -26.54 34.61
N ALA A 166 28.43 -25.79 34.04
CA ALA A 166 28.47 -24.33 34.22
C ALA A 166 27.19 -23.77 33.61
N VAL A 167 26.19 -23.50 34.46
CA VAL A 167 25.05 -22.67 34.08
C VAL A 167 25.60 -21.28 33.81
N GLY A 168 25.85 -21.01 32.55
CA GLY A 168 26.18 -19.69 32.07
C GLY A 168 25.04 -18.74 32.48
N THR A 169 25.26 -17.95 33.49
CA THR A 169 24.38 -16.86 33.87
C THR A 169 24.41 -15.86 32.70
N THR A 170 23.44 -15.99 31.79
CA THR A 170 23.21 -14.99 30.76
C THR A 170 22.83 -13.71 31.50
N ALA A 171 23.79 -12.79 31.62
CA ALA A 171 23.55 -11.48 32.20
C ALA A 171 22.45 -10.80 31.39
N LEU A 172 21.28 -10.67 31.97
CA LEU A 172 20.16 -9.90 31.41
C LEU A 172 20.66 -8.47 31.21
N GLN A 173 20.88 -8.10 29.97
CA GLN A 173 21.32 -6.78 29.58
C GLN A 173 20.14 -5.83 29.84
N GLN A 174 20.14 -5.14 30.95
CA GLN A 174 19.15 -4.11 31.26
C GLN A 174 19.30 -2.98 30.25
N SER A 175 18.35 -2.84 29.35
CA SER A 175 18.27 -1.73 28.39
C SER A 175 17.33 -0.67 28.95
N THR A 176 17.78 0.60 28.93
CA THR A 176 16.93 1.73 29.33
C THR A 176 16.17 2.23 28.12
N ILE A 177 14.85 2.37 28.25
CA ILE A 177 13.98 2.90 27.19
C ILE A 177 14.15 4.40 27.09
N VAL A 178 14.35 4.90 25.89
CA VAL A 178 14.53 6.30 25.55
C VAL A 178 13.20 6.92 25.12
N PRO A 179 12.81 8.07 25.67
CA PRO A 179 11.63 8.80 25.20
C PRO A 179 11.76 9.20 23.71
N LEU A 180 10.64 9.12 22.98
CA LEU A 180 10.59 9.44 21.57
C LEU A 180 9.68 10.63 21.28
N THR A 181 10.12 11.51 20.40
CA THR A 181 9.27 12.42 19.63
C THR A 181 9.17 11.87 18.22
N ILE A 182 7.96 11.61 17.73
CA ILE A 182 7.78 11.02 16.42
C ILE A 182 7.10 12.02 15.49
N THR A 183 7.69 12.21 14.31
CA THR A 183 7.08 12.94 13.19
C THR A 183 6.89 11.97 12.04
N LEU A 184 5.66 11.73 11.64
CA LEU A 184 5.35 10.89 10.50
C LEU A 184 4.84 11.74 9.35
N SER A 185 5.48 11.59 8.20
CA SER A 185 5.07 12.19 6.94
C SER A 185 4.71 11.08 5.94
N ALA A 186 3.49 11.12 5.42
CA ALA A 186 3.04 10.16 4.44
C ALA A 186 2.43 10.88 3.24
N SER A 187 3.02 10.70 2.06
CA SER A 187 2.54 11.26 0.80
C SER A 187 2.88 10.32 -0.35
N THR A 188 1.91 9.51 -0.74
CA THR A 188 2.05 8.58 -1.87
C THR A 188 0.96 8.87 -2.91
N PRO A 189 1.29 8.99 -4.21
CA PRO A 189 0.30 9.23 -5.26
C PRO A 189 -0.79 8.16 -5.25
N GLY A 190 -2.04 8.60 -5.36
CA GLY A 190 -3.20 7.70 -5.44
C GLY A 190 -3.67 7.08 -4.11
N ILE A 191 -3.03 7.42 -2.97
CA ILE A 191 -3.40 6.94 -1.65
C ILE A 191 -3.64 8.11 -0.71
N LYS A 192 -4.66 8.01 0.11
CA LYS A 192 -4.97 8.92 1.22
C LYS A 192 -4.62 8.23 2.53
N PHE A 193 -3.92 8.95 3.39
CA PHE A 193 -3.52 8.49 4.71
C PHE A 193 -4.38 9.13 5.79
N LYS A 194 -4.70 8.34 6.81
CA LYS A 194 -5.25 8.78 8.08
C LYS A 194 -4.48 8.05 9.17
N GLY A 195 -4.04 8.75 10.20
CA GLY A 195 -3.23 8.13 11.24
C GLY A 195 -3.54 8.68 12.61
N ASN A 196 -3.29 7.86 13.62
CA ASN A 196 -3.33 8.22 15.02
C ASN A 196 -2.06 7.65 15.68
N ALA A 197 -1.40 8.46 16.52
CA ALA A 197 -0.39 7.94 17.42
C ALA A 197 -1.09 7.34 18.64
N SER A 198 -0.81 6.09 18.94
CA SER A 198 -1.26 5.42 20.16
C SER A 198 -0.04 5.14 21.02
N ARG A 199 0.05 5.80 22.18
CA ARG A 199 1.00 5.41 23.21
C ARG A 199 0.36 4.33 24.07
N GLU A 200 0.88 3.13 24.00
CA GLU A 200 0.51 2.11 24.96
C GLU A 200 1.17 2.45 26.31
N SER A 201 0.36 2.96 27.24
CA SER A 201 0.81 3.58 28.50
C SER A 201 1.63 2.63 29.40
N SER A 202 1.51 1.31 29.20
CA SER A 202 2.17 0.31 30.05
C SER A 202 3.58 -0.09 29.60
N GLN A 203 3.96 0.11 28.32
CA GLN A 203 5.20 -0.42 27.76
C GLN A 203 6.17 0.60 27.18
N LYS A 204 5.89 1.91 27.21
CA LYS A 204 6.74 2.96 26.57
C LYS A 204 7.08 2.69 25.10
N VAL A 205 6.31 1.80 24.45
CA VAL A 205 6.40 1.52 23.02
C VAL A 205 5.42 2.43 22.32
N THR A 206 5.88 3.15 21.31
CA THR A 206 5.01 4.00 20.52
C THR A 206 4.55 3.24 19.28
N GLY A 207 3.24 2.99 19.20
CA GLY A 207 2.58 2.45 18.01
C GLY A 207 1.96 3.59 17.19
N ILE A 208 2.21 3.62 15.90
CA ILE A 208 1.54 4.54 14.98
C ILE A 208 0.60 3.72 14.12
N GLU A 209 -0.68 3.93 14.30
CA GLU A 209 -1.70 3.30 13.45
C GLU A 209 -1.92 4.16 12.21
N LEU A 210 -1.76 3.55 11.04
CA LEU A 210 -2.04 4.16 9.76
C LEU A 210 -3.18 3.44 9.06
N GLU A 211 -4.20 4.18 8.70
CA GLU A 211 -5.26 3.75 7.80
C GLU A 211 -5.05 4.40 6.42
N MET A 212 -5.11 3.58 5.39
CA MET A 212 -4.90 3.99 4.02
C MET A 212 -6.08 3.60 3.15
N ARG A 213 -6.45 4.48 2.22
CA ARG A 213 -7.50 4.21 1.22
C ARG A 213 -7.09 4.82 -0.12
N ARG A 214 -7.70 4.33 -1.18
CA ARG A 214 -7.52 4.94 -2.50
C ARG A 214 -7.95 6.39 -2.50
N ALA A 215 -7.22 7.22 -3.22
CA ALA A 215 -7.61 8.61 -3.45
C ALA A 215 -8.88 8.65 -4.30
N ASP A 216 -9.74 9.64 -4.06
CA ASP A 216 -11.05 9.70 -4.71
C ASP A 216 -10.94 9.85 -6.23
N ASN A 217 -9.86 10.47 -6.73
CA ASN A 217 -9.58 10.53 -8.17
C ASN A 217 -9.26 9.15 -8.76
N VAL A 218 -8.52 8.30 -8.03
CA VAL A 218 -8.24 6.91 -8.45
C VAL A 218 -9.54 6.12 -8.54
N ILE A 219 -10.40 6.21 -7.51
CA ILE A 219 -11.71 5.57 -7.51
C ILE A 219 -12.56 6.05 -8.69
N ALA A 220 -12.62 7.37 -8.93
CA ALA A 220 -13.41 7.94 -10.01
C ALA A 220 -12.93 7.50 -11.39
N VAL A 221 -11.60 7.47 -11.64
CA VAL A 221 -11.02 6.99 -12.90
C VAL A 221 -11.30 5.50 -13.08
N SER A 222 -11.17 4.69 -12.02
CA SER A 222 -11.47 3.26 -12.09
C SER A 222 -12.93 3.00 -12.43
N ILE A 223 -13.86 3.70 -11.79
CA ILE A 223 -15.31 3.60 -12.09
C ILE A 223 -15.58 4.03 -13.54
N LEU A 224 -14.96 5.12 -14.01
CA LEU A 224 -15.11 5.58 -15.39
C LEU A 224 -14.70 4.49 -16.39
N VAL A 225 -13.54 3.85 -16.17
CA VAL A 225 -13.05 2.77 -17.03
C VAL A 225 -14.01 1.57 -16.98
N MET A 226 -14.52 1.20 -15.81
CA MET A 226 -15.51 0.13 -15.66
C MET A 226 -16.80 0.40 -16.45
N VAL A 227 -17.33 1.62 -16.35
CA VAL A 227 -18.51 2.05 -17.10
C VAL A 227 -18.23 2.06 -18.59
N LEU A 228 -17.05 2.50 -19.02
CA LEU A 228 -16.65 2.50 -20.42
C LEU A 228 -16.56 1.08 -21.00
N MET A 229 -15.91 0.15 -20.29
CA MET A 229 -15.84 -1.26 -20.72
C MET A 229 -17.22 -1.88 -20.87
N SER A 230 -18.09 -1.70 -19.87
CA SER A 230 -19.47 -2.18 -19.90
C SER A 230 -20.28 -1.54 -21.04
N GLY A 231 -20.12 -0.24 -21.26
CA GLY A 231 -20.80 0.49 -22.33
C GLY A 231 -20.39 0.03 -23.73
N LEU A 232 -19.11 -0.24 -23.94
CA LEU A 232 -18.60 -0.77 -25.22
C LEU A 232 -19.14 -2.17 -25.49
N ALA A 233 -19.14 -3.06 -24.50
CA ALA A 233 -19.67 -4.40 -24.62
C ALA A 233 -21.18 -4.41 -24.92
N LEU A 234 -21.96 -3.58 -24.20
CA LEU A 234 -23.41 -3.45 -24.45
C LEU A 234 -23.72 -2.82 -25.80
N SER A 235 -22.90 -1.87 -26.28
CA SER A 235 -23.07 -1.29 -27.62
C SER A 235 -22.83 -2.31 -28.70
N LEU A 236 -21.80 -3.15 -28.56
CA LEU A 236 -21.57 -4.28 -29.48
C LEU A 236 -22.73 -5.27 -29.46
N LEU A 237 -23.23 -5.67 -28.29
CA LEU A 237 -24.37 -6.55 -28.15
C LEU A 237 -25.58 -5.97 -28.86
N GLY A 238 -25.87 -4.69 -28.71
CA GLY A 238 -26.94 -3.98 -29.41
C GLY A 238 -26.79 -4.05 -30.94
N MET A 239 -25.55 -3.90 -31.46
CA MET A 239 -25.28 -4.08 -32.90
C MET A 239 -25.56 -5.51 -33.37
N VAL A 240 -25.10 -6.50 -32.58
CA VAL A 240 -25.32 -7.93 -32.92
C VAL A 240 -26.81 -8.31 -32.91
N LEU A 241 -27.54 -7.87 -31.89
CA LEU A 241 -28.99 -8.09 -31.81
C LEU A 241 -29.73 -7.45 -33.00
N LYS A 242 -29.33 -6.23 -33.40
CA LYS A 242 -29.88 -5.59 -34.61
C LYS A 242 -29.54 -6.38 -35.88
N ALA A 243 -28.31 -6.87 -36.02
CA ALA A 243 -27.87 -7.67 -37.13
C ALA A 243 -28.63 -9.02 -37.18
N ALA A 244 -28.99 -9.60 -36.05
CA ALA A 244 -29.76 -10.84 -35.94
C ALA A 244 -31.19 -10.68 -36.47
N THR A 245 -31.79 -9.50 -36.34
CA THR A 245 -33.14 -9.18 -36.80
C THR A 245 -33.19 -8.56 -38.22
N ALA A 246 -32.04 -8.13 -38.76
CA ALA A 246 -31.92 -7.53 -40.09
C ALA A 246 -31.76 -8.63 -41.13
N GLY A 247 -32.49 -8.76 -42.15
CA GLY A 247 -32.49 -9.64 -43.31
C GLY A 247 -31.34 -10.64 -43.56
N PRO A 248 -31.22 -11.26 -44.71
CA PRO A 248 -30.31 -12.38 -44.94
C PRO A 248 -28.82 -12.01 -45.01
N LYS A 249 -28.48 -10.75 -45.31
CA LYS A 249 -27.07 -10.32 -45.41
C LYS A 249 -26.50 -10.05 -44.04
N VAL A 250 -25.43 -10.77 -43.69
CA VAL A 250 -24.71 -10.56 -42.45
C VAL A 250 -23.56 -9.57 -42.66
N ASP A 251 -23.59 -8.47 -41.94
CA ASP A 251 -22.46 -7.49 -41.90
C ASP A 251 -21.37 -8.02 -40.96
N LEU A 252 -20.13 -8.06 -41.46
CA LEU A 252 -18.96 -8.51 -40.69
C LEU A 252 -18.31 -7.39 -39.85
N VAL A 253 -18.80 -6.16 -39.96
CA VAL A 253 -18.28 -5.04 -39.13
C VAL A 253 -18.35 -5.33 -37.63
N PRO A 254 -19.44 -5.88 -37.07
CA PRO A 254 -19.48 -6.22 -35.64
C PRO A 254 -18.45 -7.27 -35.25
N LEU A 255 -18.07 -8.21 -36.16
CA LEU A 255 -16.99 -9.18 -35.87
C LEU A 255 -15.63 -8.52 -35.71
N SER A 256 -15.29 -7.59 -36.61
CA SER A 256 -14.04 -6.82 -36.48
C SER A 256 -13.97 -6.01 -35.19
N ILE A 257 -15.08 -5.40 -34.77
CA ILE A 257 -15.19 -4.68 -33.50
C ILE A 257 -15.05 -5.68 -32.33
N SER A 258 -15.68 -6.85 -32.39
CA SER A 258 -15.55 -7.87 -31.33
C SER A 258 -14.11 -8.29 -31.13
N ILE A 259 -13.38 -8.59 -32.22
CA ILE A 259 -11.96 -8.97 -32.14
C ILE A 259 -11.12 -7.84 -31.53
N SER A 260 -11.37 -6.60 -31.93
CA SER A 260 -10.68 -5.43 -31.38
C SER A 260 -10.96 -5.26 -29.87
N LEU A 261 -12.18 -5.51 -29.41
CA LEU A 261 -12.56 -5.40 -28.02
C LEU A 261 -11.99 -6.52 -27.13
N ILE A 262 -11.89 -7.76 -27.63
CA ILE A 262 -11.25 -8.88 -26.91
C ILE A 262 -9.82 -8.52 -26.46
N PHE A 263 -9.08 -7.75 -27.25
CA PHE A 263 -7.75 -7.27 -26.88
C PHE A 263 -7.77 -5.89 -26.20
N GLY A 264 -8.77 -5.07 -26.51
CA GLY A 264 -8.90 -3.70 -26.00
C GLY A 264 -9.38 -3.65 -24.55
N LEU A 265 -10.30 -4.52 -24.14
CA LEU A 265 -10.83 -4.53 -22.77
C LEU A 265 -9.78 -4.89 -21.72
N PRO A 266 -8.92 -5.93 -21.91
CA PRO A 266 -7.80 -6.20 -21.01
C PRO A 266 -6.82 -5.02 -20.91
N ALA A 267 -6.56 -4.35 -22.03
CA ALA A 267 -5.70 -3.15 -22.05
C ALA A 267 -6.30 -2.00 -21.23
N LEU A 268 -7.59 -1.72 -21.39
CA LEU A 268 -8.32 -0.73 -20.59
C LEU A 268 -8.34 -1.10 -19.10
N ARG A 269 -8.57 -2.35 -18.78
CA ARG A 269 -8.51 -2.85 -17.40
C ARG A 269 -7.15 -2.61 -16.78
N ASN A 270 -6.07 -2.92 -17.48
CA ASN A 270 -4.70 -2.76 -16.98
C ASN A 270 -4.23 -1.29 -16.93
N ALA A 271 -4.90 -0.39 -17.65
CA ALA A 271 -4.65 1.05 -17.57
C ALA A 271 -5.22 1.71 -16.31
N GLN A 272 -6.00 0.99 -15.50
CA GLN A 272 -6.54 1.52 -14.24
C GLN A 272 -5.40 1.74 -13.22
N PRO A 273 -5.42 2.86 -12.49
CA PRO A 273 -4.32 3.20 -11.58
C PRO A 273 -4.27 2.26 -10.38
N GLY A 274 -3.17 1.51 -10.25
CA GLY A 274 -2.93 0.58 -9.15
C GLY A 274 -3.90 -0.60 -9.12
N VAL A 275 -4.35 -1.04 -10.29
CA VAL A 275 -5.22 -2.22 -10.42
C VAL A 275 -4.51 -3.47 -9.89
N PRO A 276 -5.18 -4.30 -9.07
CA PRO A 276 -4.62 -5.55 -8.57
C PRO A 276 -4.61 -6.64 -9.67
N PRO A 277 -4.03 -7.82 -9.43
CA PRO A 277 -4.22 -8.99 -10.26
C PRO A 277 -5.71 -9.28 -10.51
N VAL A 278 -6.02 -9.97 -11.61
CA VAL A 278 -7.40 -10.31 -11.97
C VAL A 278 -8.08 -11.10 -10.85
N GLY A 279 -9.34 -10.76 -10.56
CA GLY A 279 -10.15 -11.37 -9.50
C GLY A 279 -10.60 -10.39 -8.41
N ALA A 280 -10.35 -9.09 -8.60
CA ALA A 280 -10.90 -8.07 -7.71
C ALA A 280 -12.40 -7.82 -8.01
N PHE A 281 -13.10 -7.21 -7.05
CA PHE A 281 -14.54 -6.88 -7.19
C PHE A 281 -14.85 -6.12 -8.48
N GLY A 282 -14.01 -5.14 -8.85
CA GLY A 282 -14.18 -4.39 -10.09
C GLY A 282 -14.15 -5.26 -11.35
N ASP A 283 -13.38 -6.34 -11.36
CA ASP A 283 -13.31 -7.27 -12.49
C ASP A 283 -14.62 -8.03 -12.66
N TYR A 284 -15.23 -8.49 -11.56
CA TYR A 284 -16.52 -9.19 -11.60
C TYR A 284 -17.67 -8.27 -12.01
N VAL A 285 -17.62 -6.99 -11.63
CA VAL A 285 -18.69 -6.03 -11.93
C VAL A 285 -18.64 -5.55 -13.39
N SER A 286 -17.46 -5.50 -14.00
CA SER A 286 -17.32 -4.89 -15.34
C SER A 286 -16.54 -5.73 -16.33
N PHE A 287 -15.27 -6.05 -16.04
CA PHE A 287 -14.35 -6.63 -17.02
C PHE A 287 -14.80 -8.02 -17.49
N ILE A 288 -15.07 -8.95 -16.57
CA ILE A 288 -15.41 -10.33 -16.90
C ILE A 288 -16.72 -10.40 -17.72
N TRP A 289 -17.73 -9.64 -17.29
CA TRP A 289 -19.00 -9.59 -18.04
C TRP A 289 -18.84 -8.96 -19.41
N ALA A 290 -18.05 -7.90 -19.53
CA ALA A 290 -17.78 -7.27 -20.81
C ALA A 290 -17.09 -8.25 -21.77
N GLU A 291 -16.08 -9.00 -21.31
CA GLU A 291 -15.40 -10.03 -22.09
C GLU A 291 -16.35 -11.15 -22.53
N VAL A 292 -17.19 -11.65 -21.64
CA VAL A 292 -18.18 -12.68 -21.97
C VAL A 292 -19.16 -12.18 -23.02
N ILE A 293 -19.69 -10.95 -22.88
CA ILE A 293 -20.59 -10.35 -23.86
C ILE A 293 -19.93 -10.22 -25.23
N VAL A 294 -18.69 -9.75 -25.27
CA VAL A 294 -17.93 -9.58 -26.51
C VAL A 294 -17.65 -10.93 -27.17
N GLY A 295 -17.19 -11.93 -26.38
CA GLY A 295 -16.93 -13.27 -26.88
C GLY A 295 -18.20 -13.96 -27.43
N VAL A 296 -19.32 -13.91 -26.70
CA VAL A 296 -20.61 -14.45 -27.16
C VAL A 296 -21.09 -13.71 -28.41
N SER A 297 -20.93 -12.39 -28.47
CA SER A 297 -21.26 -11.57 -29.64
C SER A 297 -20.49 -12.03 -30.87
N ALA A 298 -19.20 -12.27 -30.76
CA ALA A 298 -18.35 -12.77 -31.84
C ALA A 298 -18.85 -14.14 -32.34
N ILE A 299 -19.14 -15.07 -31.41
CA ILE A 299 -19.65 -16.41 -31.76
C ILE A 299 -21.00 -16.33 -32.51
N ILE A 300 -21.92 -15.48 -32.04
CA ILE A 300 -23.23 -15.29 -32.69
C ILE A 300 -23.06 -14.77 -34.14
N ILE A 301 -22.15 -13.80 -34.35
CA ILE A 301 -21.91 -13.24 -35.69
C ILE A 301 -21.35 -14.30 -36.63
N VAL A 302 -20.34 -15.07 -36.19
CA VAL A 302 -19.77 -16.17 -36.99
C VAL A 302 -20.82 -17.22 -37.29
N TRP A 303 -21.65 -17.60 -36.31
CA TRP A 303 -22.76 -18.54 -36.52
C TRP A 303 -23.75 -18.02 -37.51
N MET A 304 -24.19 -16.77 -37.41
CA MET A 304 -25.11 -16.15 -38.37
C MET A 304 -24.53 -16.13 -39.78
N TRP A 305 -23.24 -15.85 -39.92
CA TRP A 305 -22.57 -15.85 -41.21
C TRP A 305 -22.54 -17.25 -41.82
N LEU A 306 -22.24 -18.30 -41.07
CA LEU A 306 -22.23 -19.68 -41.53
C LEU A 306 -23.62 -20.18 -41.98
N VAL A 307 -24.66 -19.79 -41.24
CA VAL A 307 -26.04 -20.27 -41.53
C VAL A 307 -26.72 -19.48 -42.63
N ARG A 308 -26.40 -18.17 -42.76
CA ARG A 308 -27.06 -17.27 -43.74
C ARG A 308 -26.25 -17.01 -45.00
N SER A 309 -24.98 -17.41 -45.08
CA SER A 309 -24.26 -17.46 -46.35
C SER A 309 -24.72 -18.67 -47.14
N PRO A 310 -25.58 -18.51 -48.20
CA PRO A 310 -25.82 -19.59 -49.11
C PRO A 310 -24.49 -19.87 -49.80
N GLY A 311 -24.06 -21.13 -49.83
CA GLY A 311 -22.91 -21.49 -50.66
C GLY A 311 -23.17 -20.97 -52.05
N GLU A 312 -22.28 -20.13 -52.56
CA GLU A 312 -22.26 -19.83 -53.98
C GLU A 312 -22.03 -21.13 -54.71
N PRO A 313 -22.85 -21.44 -55.77
CA PRO A 313 -22.68 -22.63 -56.56
C PRO A 313 -21.38 -22.65 -57.33
#